data_63bdf5758119d658e672fc59f3ed9634
#
_entry.id   63bdf5758119d658e672fc59f3ed9634
#
_cell.length_a   1.000
_cell.length_b   1.000
_cell.length_c   1.000
_cell.angle_alpha   90.00
_cell.angle_beta   90.00
_cell.angle_gamma   90.00
#
_symmetry.space_group_name_H-M   'P 1'
#
loop_
_entity.id
_entity.type
_entity.pdbx_description
1 polymer ?
#
loop_
_entity_poly.entity_id
_entity_poly.type
_entity_poly.pdbx_seq_one_letter_code
_entity_poly.pdbx_strand_id
1 'polypeptide(L)'
;AGAGVAAWAVGSSTSTSQTTESAPSTITVNNPDDVTAVTAIAAKAAPSVVTISASGGSVSGSGSGVILTEDGYILTNNHVVTLDGATATAQLEVTTSDGHIYSATIVGTDAITDLAVIKLEDASGLTPIDTASSSELNVGDRTVVIGAPLGLSNSVSDGIVSALNRSISVASSAVPDDSTGDAEGSEGPQFNFDFPGSTGTTSSSISIPVIQTDAAVNPGNSGGALLNDEGELIGIIVAIASTGSDSSSTSGSIGVGFAIPSDLALRVAEDLMTDGTASHGLLGVTVGNASSDTGSTLGAVVGEVTPGSGADAAGIQSGDVITYFNELPITSATDITAQVRALAAGTSTTITVVRDEQVLTFDVTLGSLE
;
A
#
# COMPACT_ATOMS: atom_id res chain seq x y z
N ALA A 1 43.60 63.76 50.74
CA ALA A 1 43.33 62.36 50.59
C ALA A 1 41.96 62.13 50.00
N GLY A 2 41.86 61.80 48.77
CA GLY A 2 40.66 61.51 48.09
C GLY A 2 40.96 60.46 47.03
N ALA A 3 40.57 59.20 47.29
CA ALA A 3 40.70 58.08 46.36
C ALA A 3 39.50 58.03 45.44
N GLY A 4 39.71 58.25 44.15
CA GLY A 4 38.73 58.04 43.12
C GLY A 4 38.71 56.58 42.68
N VAL A 5 37.59 55.90 42.80
CA VAL A 5 37.32 54.56 42.27
C VAL A 5 36.74 54.70 40.88
N ALA A 6 37.52 54.34 39.86
CA ALA A 6 37.02 54.20 38.50
C ALA A 6 36.40 52.82 38.35
N ALA A 7 35.04 52.77 38.18
CA ALA A 7 34.31 51.54 37.82
C ALA A 7 34.42 51.30 36.31
N TRP A 8 35.13 50.22 35.95
CA TRP A 8 35.08 49.68 34.58
C TRP A 8 33.83 48.83 34.43
N ALA A 9 32.87 49.29 33.62
CA ALA A 9 31.76 48.47 33.17
C ALA A 9 32.27 47.58 32.06
N VAL A 10 32.49 46.31 32.37
CA VAL A 10 32.66 45.23 31.38
C VAL A 10 31.26 44.88 30.86
N GLY A 11 30.97 45.38 29.67
CA GLY A 11 29.80 44.94 28.93
C GLY A 11 29.97 43.47 28.52
N SER A 12 29.37 42.56 29.28
CA SER A 12 29.14 41.18 28.85
C SER A 12 28.09 41.16 27.79
N SER A 13 28.49 41.17 26.53
CA SER A 13 27.63 40.71 25.41
C SER A 13 27.37 39.22 25.60
N THR A 14 26.24 38.91 26.22
CA THR A 14 25.65 37.57 26.18
C THR A 14 25.22 37.30 24.74
N SER A 15 26.11 36.67 24.01
CA SER A 15 25.70 35.94 22.79
C SER A 15 24.76 34.84 23.24
N THR A 16 23.48 35.07 23.05
CA THR A 16 22.48 34.00 23.11
C THR A 16 22.77 33.10 21.93
N SER A 17 23.57 32.06 22.15
CA SER A 17 23.56 30.92 21.24
C SER A 17 22.15 30.37 21.28
N GLN A 18 21.38 30.63 20.24
CA GLN A 18 20.22 29.79 19.94
C GLN A 18 20.81 28.40 19.70
N THR A 19 20.78 27.56 20.71
CA THR A 19 20.79 26.12 20.51
C THR A 19 19.51 25.85 19.72
N THR A 20 19.65 25.67 18.41
CA THR A 20 18.68 24.92 17.63
C THR A 20 18.62 23.58 18.35
N GLU A 21 17.58 23.32 19.11
CA GLU A 21 17.29 21.98 19.60
C GLU A 21 17.13 21.15 18.32
N SER A 22 18.15 20.34 18.04
CA SER A 22 18.08 19.33 17.01
C SER A 22 16.95 18.41 17.43
N ALA A 23 15.90 18.31 16.65
CA ALA A 23 14.84 17.33 16.85
C ALA A 23 15.49 15.97 17.08
N PRO A 24 14.97 15.13 17.98
CA PRO A 24 15.58 13.84 18.27
C PRO A 24 15.71 13.05 16.97
N SER A 25 16.92 12.58 16.66
CA SER A 25 17.16 11.72 15.51
C SER A 25 16.31 10.46 15.64
N THR A 26 15.47 10.20 14.66
CA THR A 26 14.47 9.13 14.67
C THR A 26 15.09 7.73 14.53
N ILE A 27 16.28 7.64 13.94
CA ILE A 27 17.07 6.41 13.86
C ILE A 27 18.31 6.56 14.75
N THR A 28 18.41 5.72 15.77
CA THR A 28 19.56 5.76 16.68
C THR A 28 20.74 4.99 16.09
N VAL A 29 21.84 5.69 15.81
CA VAL A 29 23.12 5.12 15.38
C VAL A 29 24.15 5.31 16.48
N ASN A 30 24.38 4.27 17.29
CA ASN A 30 25.32 4.34 18.42
C ASN A 30 26.80 4.24 17.97
N ASN A 31 27.04 3.57 16.85
CA ASN A 31 28.40 3.40 16.29
C ASN A 31 28.40 3.80 14.81
N PRO A 32 28.74 5.06 14.48
CA PRO A 32 28.78 5.52 13.08
C PRO A 32 29.83 4.82 12.20
N ASP A 33 30.84 4.20 12.80
CA ASP A 33 31.90 3.49 12.09
C ASP A 33 31.51 2.06 11.69
N ASP A 34 30.36 1.56 12.19
CA ASP A 34 29.86 0.21 11.94
C ASP A 34 28.37 0.25 11.54
N VAL A 35 28.06 1.04 10.52
CA VAL A 35 26.69 1.20 10.00
C VAL A 35 26.39 0.11 8.98
N THR A 36 25.35 -0.67 9.22
CA THR A 36 24.86 -1.67 8.25
C THR A 36 24.12 -1.00 7.09
N ALA A 37 23.97 -1.70 5.96
CA ALA A 37 23.16 -1.21 4.84
C ALA A 37 21.72 -0.88 5.29
N VAL A 38 21.11 -1.74 6.11
CA VAL A 38 19.75 -1.53 6.65
C VAL A 38 19.68 -0.25 7.49
N THR A 39 20.71 0.02 8.31
CA THR A 39 20.77 1.26 9.10
C THR A 39 20.85 2.50 8.20
N ALA A 40 21.64 2.43 7.12
CA ALA A 40 21.78 3.54 6.17
C ALA A 40 20.47 3.80 5.40
N ILE A 41 19.82 2.73 4.91
CA ILE A 41 18.52 2.79 4.25
C ILE A 41 17.47 3.39 5.19
N ALA A 42 17.40 2.90 6.43
CA ALA A 42 16.46 3.39 7.42
C ALA A 42 16.69 4.87 7.74
N ALA A 43 17.95 5.30 7.92
CA ALA A 43 18.27 6.70 8.18
C ALA A 43 17.92 7.64 7.01
N LYS A 44 18.05 7.15 5.76
CA LYS A 44 17.67 7.89 4.55
C LYS A 44 16.16 8.04 4.43
N ALA A 45 15.40 6.96 4.62
CA ALA A 45 13.98 6.92 4.30
C ALA A 45 13.04 7.25 5.49
N ALA A 46 13.49 7.09 6.75
CA ALA A 46 12.66 7.37 7.92
C ALA A 46 12.05 8.79 7.95
N PRO A 47 12.74 9.86 7.49
CA PRO A 47 12.14 11.19 7.43
C PRO A 47 10.90 11.28 6.54
N SER A 48 10.75 10.36 5.60
CA SER A 48 9.64 10.30 4.64
C SER A 48 8.49 9.37 5.08
N VAL A 49 8.62 8.70 6.25
CA VAL A 49 7.58 7.81 6.78
C VAL A 49 6.95 8.42 8.03
N VAL A 50 5.63 8.37 8.10
CA VAL A 50 4.85 8.98 9.17
C VAL A 50 3.99 7.94 9.89
N THR A 51 3.58 8.28 11.11
CA THR A 51 2.55 7.56 11.86
C THR A 51 1.23 8.27 11.69
N ILE A 52 0.18 7.52 11.34
CA ILE A 52 -1.19 8.03 11.20
C ILE A 52 -2.02 7.48 12.35
N SER A 53 -2.69 8.36 13.07
CA SER A 53 -3.71 8.03 14.06
C SER A 53 -5.07 8.45 13.51
N ALA A 54 -5.98 7.50 13.38
CA ALA A 54 -7.34 7.77 12.91
C ALA A 54 -8.34 7.54 14.05
N SER A 55 -9.34 8.42 14.19
CA SER A 55 -10.39 8.28 15.17
C SER A 55 -11.76 8.67 14.59
N GLY A 56 -12.77 7.85 14.88
CA GLY A 56 -14.14 8.04 14.38
C GLY A 56 -15.16 7.47 15.36
N GLY A 57 -15.93 8.34 16.04
CA GLY A 57 -16.91 7.91 17.03
C GLY A 57 -16.28 7.14 18.19
N SER A 58 -16.56 5.85 18.29
CA SER A 58 -16.03 4.96 19.34
C SER A 58 -14.86 4.07 18.85
N VAL A 59 -14.47 4.19 17.61
CA VAL A 59 -13.42 3.38 16.96
C VAL A 59 -12.18 4.23 16.76
N SER A 60 -11.00 3.69 16.98
CA SER A 60 -9.73 4.32 16.69
C SER A 60 -8.73 3.29 16.21
N GLY A 61 -7.81 3.71 15.36
CA GLY A 61 -6.76 2.87 14.80
C GLY A 61 -5.49 3.66 14.52
N SER A 62 -4.43 2.96 14.22
CA SER A 62 -3.17 3.57 13.79
C SER A 62 -2.56 2.80 12.64
N GLY A 63 -1.86 3.51 11.78
CA GLY A 63 -1.12 2.97 10.65
C GLY A 63 0.06 3.85 10.32
N SER A 64 0.63 3.60 9.18
CA SER A 64 1.76 4.34 8.63
C SER A 64 1.36 5.08 7.37
N GLY A 65 2.20 6.01 6.93
CA GLY A 65 2.06 6.69 5.64
C GLY A 65 3.41 7.09 5.08
N VAL A 66 3.43 7.38 3.79
CA VAL A 66 4.62 7.77 3.05
C VAL A 66 4.42 9.17 2.47
N ILE A 67 5.35 10.09 2.76
CA ILE A 67 5.29 11.47 2.28
C ILE A 67 5.62 11.49 0.78
N LEU A 68 4.70 12.01 -0.04
CA LEU A 68 4.87 12.14 -1.48
C LEU A 68 5.39 13.52 -1.90
N THR A 69 5.06 14.57 -1.13
CA THR A 69 5.39 15.96 -1.51
C THR A 69 5.86 16.78 -0.30
N GLU A 70 6.67 17.81 -0.55
CA GLU A 70 7.19 18.72 0.49
C GLU A 70 6.09 19.49 1.23
N ASP A 71 4.92 19.66 0.63
CA ASP A 71 3.76 20.36 1.20
C ASP A 71 2.78 19.43 1.92
N GLY A 72 3.06 18.10 1.97
CA GLY A 72 2.39 17.17 2.87
C GLY A 72 1.26 16.34 2.28
N TYR A 73 1.32 15.96 1.00
CA TYR A 73 0.55 14.83 0.51
C TYR A 73 1.19 13.53 1.01
N ILE A 74 0.37 12.64 1.54
CA ILE A 74 0.79 11.37 2.12
C ILE A 74 -0.02 10.24 1.51
N LEU A 75 0.65 9.19 1.07
CA LEU A 75 0.05 7.95 0.61
C LEU A 75 -0.02 6.97 1.78
N THR A 76 -1.15 6.29 1.93
CA THR A 76 -1.40 5.28 2.95
C THR A 76 -2.43 4.26 2.45
N ASN A 77 -2.87 3.33 3.29
CA ASN A 77 -3.97 2.44 2.94
C ASN A 77 -5.35 3.06 3.25
N ASN A 78 -6.36 2.66 2.46
CA ASN A 78 -7.74 3.06 2.65
C ASN A 78 -8.28 2.60 4.02
N HIS A 79 -8.03 1.33 4.40
CA HIS A 79 -8.48 0.79 5.67
C HIS A 79 -7.94 1.58 6.89
N VAL A 80 -6.75 2.19 6.80
CA VAL A 80 -6.18 3.01 7.87
C VAL A 80 -7.01 4.28 8.11
N VAL A 81 -7.40 4.98 7.04
CA VAL A 81 -8.12 6.27 7.15
C VAL A 81 -9.62 6.11 7.29
N THR A 82 -10.18 4.94 6.92
CA THR A 82 -11.61 4.65 7.06
C THR A 82 -11.93 3.77 8.27
N LEU A 83 -10.90 3.31 9.01
CA LEU A 83 -11.05 2.37 10.13
C LEU A 83 -11.83 1.12 9.69
N ASP A 84 -11.36 0.47 8.61
CA ASP A 84 -12.03 -0.68 7.95
C ASP A 84 -13.46 -0.37 7.46
N GLY A 85 -13.69 0.87 6.98
CA GLY A 85 -15.00 1.30 6.53
C GLY A 85 -15.98 1.66 7.65
N ALA A 86 -15.54 1.68 8.91
CA ALA A 86 -16.36 2.09 10.03
C ALA A 86 -16.77 3.58 9.95
N THR A 87 -16.01 4.39 9.23
CA THR A 87 -16.32 5.82 9.01
C THR A 87 -15.69 6.36 7.74
N ALA A 88 -16.43 7.18 7.02
CA ALA A 88 -15.91 7.94 5.87
C ALA A 88 -15.25 9.27 6.29
N THR A 89 -15.34 9.65 7.57
CA THR A 89 -14.93 10.98 8.07
C THR A 89 -14.16 10.84 9.39
N ALA A 90 -13.10 10.01 9.39
CA ALA A 90 -12.21 9.93 10.54
C ALA A 90 -11.48 11.26 10.77
N GLN A 91 -11.25 11.60 12.04
CA GLN A 91 -10.27 12.61 12.40
C GLN A 91 -8.88 11.99 12.30
N LEU A 92 -8.01 12.63 11.52
CA LEU A 92 -6.67 12.15 11.26
C LEU A 92 -5.64 13.05 11.94
N GLU A 93 -4.75 12.43 12.69
CA GLU A 93 -3.57 13.07 13.27
C GLU A 93 -2.33 12.33 12.74
N VAL A 94 -1.38 13.07 12.23
CA VAL A 94 -0.17 12.53 11.63
C VAL A 94 1.06 13.00 12.38
N THR A 95 1.86 12.07 12.85
CA THR A 95 3.13 12.35 13.52
C THR A 95 4.28 12.06 12.56
N THR A 96 5.07 13.08 12.25
CA THR A 96 6.29 12.96 11.44
C THR A 96 7.45 12.38 12.25
N SER A 97 8.48 11.94 11.56
CA SER A 97 9.66 11.30 12.15
C SER A 97 10.39 12.18 13.17
N ASP A 98 10.31 13.50 13.05
CA ASP A 98 10.89 14.48 13.96
C ASP A 98 9.99 14.85 15.14
N GLY A 99 8.80 14.20 15.23
CA GLY A 99 7.85 14.35 16.33
C GLY A 99 6.86 15.51 16.17
N HIS A 100 6.81 16.18 15.01
CA HIS A 100 5.74 17.16 14.75
C HIS A 100 4.41 16.44 14.51
N ILE A 101 3.34 17.06 14.99
CA ILE A 101 1.98 16.53 14.88
C ILE A 101 1.17 17.48 14.02
N TYR A 102 0.52 16.94 12.99
CA TYR A 102 -0.33 17.66 12.04
C TYR A 102 -1.73 17.08 12.03
N SER A 103 -2.74 17.92 11.89
CA SER A 103 -4.06 17.47 11.42
C SER A 103 -3.99 17.17 9.93
N ALA A 104 -4.81 16.22 9.48
CA ALA A 104 -4.86 15.86 8.07
C ALA A 104 -6.31 15.70 7.57
N THR A 105 -6.51 15.93 6.28
CA THR A 105 -7.77 15.71 5.58
C THR A 105 -7.60 14.65 4.51
N ILE A 106 -8.65 13.84 4.26
CA ILE A 106 -8.66 12.85 3.17
C ILE A 106 -8.82 13.61 1.85
N VAL A 107 -7.89 13.37 0.90
CA VAL A 107 -7.95 13.91 -0.47
C VAL A 107 -8.79 12.98 -1.33
N GLY A 108 -8.54 11.69 -1.24
CA GLY A 108 -9.28 10.66 -1.94
C GLY A 108 -8.95 9.27 -1.38
N THR A 109 -9.85 8.34 -1.62
CA THR A 109 -9.72 6.94 -1.21
C THR A 109 -10.01 6.02 -2.39
N ASP A 110 -9.30 4.90 -2.45
CA ASP A 110 -9.53 3.83 -3.39
C ASP A 110 -9.69 2.50 -2.66
N ALA A 111 -10.94 2.06 -2.54
CA ALA A 111 -11.27 0.81 -1.89
C ALA A 111 -10.90 -0.43 -2.72
N ILE A 112 -10.65 -0.28 -4.02
CA ILE A 112 -10.34 -1.38 -4.95
C ILE A 112 -8.90 -1.85 -4.78
N THR A 113 -7.97 -0.91 -4.55
CA THR A 113 -6.55 -1.23 -4.31
C THR A 113 -6.13 -1.01 -2.86
N ASP A 114 -7.08 -0.65 -1.97
CA ASP A 114 -6.81 -0.32 -0.56
C ASP A 114 -5.79 0.80 -0.38
N LEU A 115 -5.89 1.87 -1.17
CA LEU A 115 -5.03 3.04 -1.10
C LEU A 115 -5.82 4.31 -0.75
N ALA A 116 -5.15 5.26 -0.13
CA ALA A 116 -5.69 6.58 0.17
C ALA A 116 -4.60 7.64 0.13
N VAL A 117 -4.98 8.86 -0.26
CA VAL A 117 -4.15 10.04 -0.13
C VAL A 117 -4.77 10.99 0.87
N ILE A 118 -3.94 11.45 1.81
CA ILE A 118 -4.30 12.49 2.79
C ILE A 118 -3.41 13.70 2.62
N LYS A 119 -3.88 14.86 3.09
CA LYS A 119 -3.14 16.13 3.03
C LYS A 119 -2.98 16.69 4.42
N LEU A 120 -1.74 16.96 4.82
CA LEU A 120 -1.43 17.64 6.07
C LEU A 120 -1.84 19.13 6.01
N GLU A 121 -2.37 19.64 7.09
CA GLU A 121 -2.69 21.07 7.23
C GLU A 121 -1.43 21.86 7.61
N ASP A 122 -1.21 22.97 6.91
CA ASP A 122 -0.10 23.92 7.16
C ASP A 122 1.32 23.29 7.15
N ALA A 123 1.52 22.15 6.49
CA ALA A 123 2.81 21.50 6.38
C ALA A 123 3.65 22.09 5.23
N SER A 124 4.97 22.15 5.44
CA SER A 124 5.92 22.59 4.42
C SER A 124 7.33 22.10 4.75
N GLY A 125 8.15 21.90 3.72
CA GLY A 125 9.56 21.50 3.87
C GLY A 125 9.73 20.07 4.37
N LEU A 126 8.73 19.22 4.16
CA LEU A 126 8.82 17.80 4.43
C LEU A 126 9.75 17.11 3.43
N THR A 127 10.22 15.92 3.77
CA THR A 127 11.08 15.12 2.90
C THR A 127 10.25 14.10 2.15
N PRO A 128 9.99 14.26 0.83
CA PRO A 128 9.34 13.23 0.03
C PRO A 128 10.20 11.97 -0.04
N ILE A 129 9.54 10.81 -0.22
CA ILE A 129 10.22 9.54 -0.45
C ILE A 129 10.81 9.50 -1.85
N ASP A 130 12.02 8.97 -2.00
CA ASP A 130 12.54 8.56 -3.30
C ASP A 130 11.80 7.31 -3.77
N THR A 131 11.55 7.16 -5.07
CA THR A 131 10.76 6.06 -5.64
C THR A 131 11.54 5.31 -6.71
N ALA A 132 11.35 3.98 -6.78
CA ALA A 132 11.85 3.12 -7.84
C ALA A 132 10.69 2.34 -8.49
N SER A 133 10.89 1.90 -9.74
CA SER A 133 9.91 1.05 -10.42
C SER A 133 9.87 -0.35 -9.81
N SER A 134 8.67 -0.78 -9.42
CA SER A 134 8.43 -2.12 -8.92
C SER A 134 8.47 -3.19 -10.02
N SER A 135 8.40 -2.80 -11.29
CA SER A 135 8.49 -3.72 -12.43
C SER A 135 9.92 -4.22 -12.71
N GLU A 136 10.94 -3.56 -12.16
CA GLU A 136 12.35 -3.94 -12.33
C GLU A 136 12.87 -4.90 -11.24
N LEU A 137 12.04 -5.23 -10.26
CA LEU A 137 12.42 -6.09 -9.12
C LEU A 137 12.63 -7.55 -9.53
N ASN A 138 13.55 -8.21 -8.82
CA ASN A 138 13.77 -9.64 -8.92
C ASN A 138 13.48 -10.32 -7.58
N VAL A 139 13.05 -11.58 -7.63
CA VAL A 139 12.99 -12.44 -6.43
C VAL A 139 14.41 -12.58 -5.88
N GLY A 140 14.56 -12.32 -4.59
CA GLY A 140 15.85 -12.31 -3.89
C GLY A 140 16.42 -10.90 -3.66
N ASP A 141 15.88 -9.86 -4.29
CA ASP A 141 16.28 -8.47 -4.02
C ASP A 141 16.00 -8.12 -2.57
N ARG A 142 16.93 -7.40 -1.94
CA ARG A 142 16.77 -6.98 -0.55
C ARG A 142 15.60 -6.01 -0.40
N THR A 143 14.86 -6.18 0.69
CA THR A 143 13.80 -5.27 1.09
C THR A 143 14.00 -4.76 2.50
N VAL A 144 13.63 -3.51 2.75
CA VAL A 144 13.55 -2.91 4.09
C VAL A 144 12.16 -2.34 4.28
N VAL A 145 11.51 -2.71 5.37
CA VAL A 145 10.20 -2.18 5.77
C VAL A 145 10.40 -1.11 6.82
N ILE A 146 9.75 0.04 6.63
CA ILE A 146 9.66 1.09 7.64
C ILE A 146 8.19 1.41 7.89
N GLY A 147 7.79 1.40 9.16
CA GLY A 147 6.43 1.72 9.57
C GLY A 147 6.35 2.05 11.06
N ALA A 148 5.12 2.16 11.56
CA ALA A 148 4.82 2.53 12.94
C ALA A 148 3.92 1.49 13.62
N PRO A 149 4.36 0.23 13.79
CA PRO A 149 3.55 -0.80 14.39
C PRO A 149 3.13 -0.40 15.82
N LEU A 150 1.83 -0.53 16.12
CA LEU A 150 1.25 -0.17 17.41
C LEU A 150 1.53 1.28 17.86
N GLY A 151 1.73 2.22 16.91
CA GLY A 151 2.09 3.59 17.21
C GLY A 151 3.57 3.79 17.60
N LEU A 152 4.40 2.75 17.47
CA LEU A 152 5.85 2.84 17.68
C LEU A 152 6.50 3.29 16.37
N SER A 153 6.70 4.59 16.22
CA SER A 153 7.31 5.20 15.03
C SER A 153 8.66 4.59 14.70
N ASN A 154 8.97 4.50 13.39
CA ASN A 154 10.28 4.07 12.88
C ASN A 154 10.71 2.64 13.26
N SER A 155 9.77 1.71 13.32
CA SER A 155 10.12 0.29 13.34
C SER A 155 10.69 -0.13 11.98
N VAL A 156 11.84 -0.77 12.01
CA VAL A 156 12.56 -1.25 10.83
C VAL A 156 12.67 -2.76 10.87
N SER A 157 12.33 -3.41 9.76
CA SER A 157 12.65 -4.82 9.53
C SER A 157 13.23 -5.00 8.13
N ASP A 158 13.98 -6.06 7.89
CA ASP A 158 14.56 -6.37 6.60
C ASP A 158 14.26 -7.80 6.17
N GLY A 159 14.35 -8.02 4.87
CA GLY A 159 14.10 -9.29 4.22
C GLY A 159 14.47 -9.23 2.74
N ILE A 160 13.80 -10.06 1.96
CA ILE A 160 13.94 -10.11 0.50
C ILE A 160 12.58 -10.09 -0.20
N VAL A 161 12.56 -9.79 -1.47
CA VAL A 161 11.45 -10.10 -2.35
C VAL A 161 11.31 -11.62 -2.43
N SER A 162 10.26 -12.17 -1.84
CA SER A 162 10.00 -13.62 -1.81
C SER A 162 9.26 -14.09 -3.05
N ALA A 163 8.36 -13.25 -3.59
CA ALA A 163 7.65 -13.50 -4.84
C ALA A 163 7.15 -12.20 -5.46
N LEU A 164 7.02 -12.22 -6.78
CA LEU A 164 6.43 -11.16 -7.61
C LEU A 164 5.20 -11.71 -8.33
N ASN A 165 4.41 -10.81 -8.89
CA ASN A 165 3.23 -11.14 -9.71
C ASN A 165 2.23 -12.06 -8.98
N ARG A 166 2.11 -11.89 -7.68
CA ARG A 166 1.08 -12.53 -6.87
C ARG A 166 -0.10 -11.59 -6.68
N SER A 167 -1.26 -12.20 -6.49
CA SER A 167 -2.46 -11.48 -6.09
C SER A 167 -3.02 -12.12 -4.82
N ILE A 168 -3.54 -11.28 -3.95
CA ILE A 168 -4.19 -11.72 -2.71
C ILE A 168 -5.64 -11.25 -2.69
N SER A 169 -6.48 -12.00 -2.02
CA SER A 169 -7.84 -11.57 -1.70
C SER A 169 -7.86 -11.07 -0.27
N VAL A 170 -8.28 -9.83 -0.09
CA VAL A 170 -8.35 -9.15 1.21
C VAL A 170 -9.79 -8.80 1.50
N ALA A 171 -10.27 -9.01 2.73
CA ALA A 171 -11.57 -8.50 3.13
C ALA A 171 -11.52 -6.97 3.14
N SER A 172 -12.48 -6.32 2.49
CA SER A 172 -12.64 -4.87 2.55
C SER A 172 -14.04 -4.52 3.01
N SER A 173 -14.14 -3.68 4.02
CA SER A 173 -15.40 -3.11 4.49
C SER A 173 -15.82 -1.84 3.75
N ALA A 174 -14.96 -1.35 2.83
CA ALA A 174 -15.16 -0.08 2.14
C ALA A 174 -15.71 -0.21 0.70
N VAL A 175 -15.99 -1.43 0.23
CA VAL A 175 -16.60 -1.66 -1.09
C VAL A 175 -18.08 -1.33 -1.00
N PRO A 176 -18.64 -0.44 -1.87
CA PRO A 176 -20.07 -0.17 -1.91
C PRO A 176 -20.91 -1.42 -2.17
N ASP A 177 -22.10 -1.53 -1.58
CA ASP A 177 -23.05 -2.63 -1.75
C ASP A 177 -23.52 -2.87 -3.21
N ASP A 178 -23.18 -1.97 -4.15
CA ASP A 178 -23.59 -2.04 -5.56
C ASP A 178 -22.71 -2.95 -6.44
N SER A 179 -21.66 -3.56 -5.90
CA SER A 179 -20.88 -4.56 -6.66
C SER A 179 -21.61 -5.91 -6.74
N THR A 180 -22.74 -5.92 -7.44
CA THR A 180 -23.44 -7.14 -7.86
C THR A 180 -22.71 -7.79 -9.04
N GLY A 181 -21.60 -8.46 -8.79
CA GLY A 181 -20.93 -9.14 -9.89
C GLY A 181 -19.86 -10.17 -9.52
N ASP A 182 -19.11 -9.96 -8.47
CA ASP A 182 -17.88 -10.73 -8.27
C ASP A 182 -17.85 -11.57 -6.97
N ALA A 183 -18.98 -11.84 -6.33
CA ALA A 183 -19.02 -12.48 -5.00
C ALA A 183 -19.15 -14.01 -4.99
N GLU A 184 -19.08 -14.70 -6.12
CA GLU A 184 -19.15 -16.15 -6.13
C GLU A 184 -17.85 -16.78 -6.67
N GLY A 185 -17.00 -17.29 -5.77
CA GLY A 185 -15.94 -18.21 -6.15
C GLY A 185 -14.55 -18.01 -5.59
N SER A 186 -14.34 -17.15 -4.63
CA SER A 186 -13.00 -17.02 -4.00
C SER A 186 -12.74 -18.15 -3.01
N GLU A 187 -12.40 -19.35 -3.50
CA GLU A 187 -11.84 -20.46 -2.71
C GLU A 187 -10.31 -20.31 -2.57
N GLY A 188 -9.87 -19.17 -2.06
CA GLY A 188 -8.47 -18.93 -1.69
C GLY A 188 -8.36 -18.55 -0.20
N PRO A 189 -7.16 -18.57 0.40
CA PRO A 189 -6.98 -18.05 1.73
C PRO A 189 -7.33 -16.56 1.72
N GLN A 190 -8.39 -16.18 2.44
CA GLN A 190 -8.76 -14.78 2.65
C GLN A 190 -7.90 -14.21 3.78
N PHE A 191 -7.34 -13.04 3.56
CA PHE A 191 -6.60 -12.29 4.54
C PHE A 191 -7.50 -11.20 5.11
N ASN A 192 -7.52 -11.05 6.44
CA ASN A 192 -8.27 -9.99 7.11
C ASN A 192 -7.28 -8.98 7.68
N PHE A 193 -7.67 -7.69 7.69
CA PHE A 193 -6.98 -6.67 8.44
C PHE A 193 -7.38 -6.79 9.91
N ASP A 194 -6.43 -7.04 10.81
CA ASP A 194 -6.67 -7.12 12.25
C ASP A 194 -6.58 -5.72 12.88
N PHE A 195 -7.71 -5.01 12.97
CA PHE A 195 -7.83 -3.86 13.86
C PHE A 195 -8.50 -4.27 15.18
N PRO A 196 -7.97 -3.86 16.34
CA PRO A 196 -8.63 -4.09 17.62
C PRO A 196 -9.99 -3.37 17.67
N GLY A 197 -11.08 -4.13 17.62
CA GLY A 197 -12.45 -3.61 17.70
C GLY A 197 -13.28 -3.72 16.44
N SER A 198 -12.73 -4.19 15.33
CA SER A 198 -13.48 -4.47 14.09
C SER A 198 -14.39 -5.68 14.31
N THR A 199 -15.69 -5.45 14.39
CA THR A 199 -16.74 -6.49 14.34
C THR A 199 -17.33 -6.55 12.94
N GLY A 200 -16.48 -6.79 11.92
CA GLY A 200 -16.87 -6.81 10.52
C GLY A 200 -17.92 -7.89 10.23
N THR A 201 -19.09 -7.47 9.76
CA THR A 201 -20.23 -8.32 9.40
C THR A 201 -20.56 -8.34 7.92
N THR A 202 -19.70 -7.82 7.03
CA THR A 202 -19.91 -7.94 5.58
C THR A 202 -18.58 -8.14 4.89
N SER A 203 -18.32 -9.34 4.45
CA SER A 203 -17.09 -9.73 3.78
C SER A 203 -17.23 -9.60 2.27
N SER A 204 -17.23 -8.39 1.73
CA SER A 204 -16.78 -8.22 0.36
C SER A 204 -15.27 -8.34 0.34
N SER A 205 -14.72 -9.10 -0.59
CA SER A 205 -13.29 -9.25 -0.76
C SER A 205 -12.82 -8.48 -1.99
N ILE A 206 -11.64 -7.88 -1.88
CA ILE A 206 -10.95 -7.24 -3.01
C ILE A 206 -9.73 -8.07 -3.39
N SER A 207 -9.43 -8.10 -4.68
CA SER A 207 -8.22 -8.76 -5.21
C SER A 207 -7.21 -7.70 -5.59
N ILE A 208 -6.03 -7.73 -4.98
CA ILE A 208 -4.95 -6.77 -5.24
C ILE A 208 -3.66 -7.48 -5.64
N PRO A 209 -2.90 -6.95 -6.63
CA PRO A 209 -1.58 -7.45 -6.96
C PRO A 209 -0.59 -7.01 -5.88
N VAL A 210 0.36 -7.89 -5.52
CA VAL A 210 1.29 -7.62 -4.43
C VAL A 210 2.70 -8.12 -4.71
N ILE A 211 3.66 -7.44 -4.09
CA ILE A 211 5.02 -7.93 -3.84
C ILE A 211 4.96 -8.71 -2.52
N GLN A 212 5.45 -9.94 -2.52
CA GLN A 212 5.61 -10.71 -1.29
C GLN A 212 7.03 -10.53 -0.76
N THR A 213 7.17 -10.26 0.54
CA THR A 213 8.45 -10.19 1.26
C THR A 213 8.42 -11.08 2.50
N ASP A 214 9.59 -11.54 2.95
CA ASP A 214 9.76 -12.23 4.23
C ASP A 214 10.17 -11.30 5.37
N ALA A 215 10.33 -9.99 5.08
CA ALA A 215 10.51 -8.97 6.11
C ALA A 215 9.34 -9.01 7.10
N ALA A 216 9.63 -8.80 8.38
CA ALA A 216 8.60 -8.83 9.42
C ALA A 216 7.63 -7.64 9.27
N VAL A 217 6.40 -7.95 8.89
CA VAL A 217 5.28 -7.00 8.81
C VAL A 217 4.32 -7.30 9.98
N ASN A 218 3.91 -6.28 10.72
CA ASN A 218 3.01 -6.40 11.87
C ASN A 218 1.91 -5.33 11.79
N PRO A 219 0.77 -5.49 12.52
CA PRO A 219 -0.28 -4.47 12.58
C PRO A 219 0.29 -3.08 12.90
N GLY A 220 -0.11 -2.06 12.11
CA GLY A 220 0.42 -0.71 12.17
C GLY A 220 1.50 -0.41 11.12
N ASN A 221 2.12 -1.42 10.50
CA ASN A 221 2.98 -1.20 9.33
C ASN A 221 2.18 -0.87 8.05
N SER A 222 0.88 -1.16 8.02
CA SER A 222 -0.01 -0.83 6.90
C SER A 222 0.10 0.64 6.52
N GLY A 223 0.26 0.93 5.23
CA GLY A 223 0.54 2.26 4.67
C GLY A 223 2.01 2.67 4.74
N GLY A 224 2.88 1.90 5.40
CA GLY A 224 4.32 2.15 5.47
C GLY A 224 5.07 1.74 4.19
N ALA A 225 6.36 2.04 4.18
CA ALA A 225 7.22 1.84 3.03
C ALA A 225 7.83 0.44 2.98
N LEU A 226 7.77 -0.21 1.81
CA LEU A 226 8.70 -1.25 1.38
C LEU A 226 9.75 -0.60 0.49
N LEU A 227 11.03 -0.75 0.84
CA LEU A 227 12.16 -0.07 0.21
C LEU A 227 13.12 -1.08 -0.41
N ASN A 228 13.84 -0.65 -1.47
CA ASN A 228 14.97 -1.37 -2.04
C ASN A 228 16.27 -1.09 -1.24
N ASP A 229 17.40 -1.57 -1.75
CA ASP A 229 18.73 -1.40 -1.12
C ASP A 229 19.32 0.02 -1.30
N GLU A 230 18.77 0.86 -2.16
CA GLU A 230 19.04 2.30 -2.28
C GLU A 230 18.16 3.17 -1.36
N GLY A 231 17.18 2.56 -0.68
CA GLY A 231 16.20 3.25 0.18
C GLY A 231 15.13 3.99 -0.61
N GLU A 232 14.78 3.48 -1.78
CA GLU A 232 13.70 3.98 -2.62
C GLU A 232 12.45 3.11 -2.45
N LEU A 233 11.28 3.74 -2.54
CA LEU A 233 9.99 3.09 -2.40
C LEU A 233 9.74 2.13 -3.56
N ILE A 234 9.53 0.85 -3.25
CA ILE A 234 9.14 -0.19 -4.21
C ILE A 234 7.72 -0.73 -3.94
N GLY A 235 7.12 -0.36 -2.81
CA GLY A 235 5.73 -0.73 -2.52
C GLY A 235 5.21 -0.14 -1.22
N ILE A 236 3.89 -0.17 -1.06
CA ILE A 236 3.17 0.24 0.16
C ILE A 236 2.74 -1.02 0.90
N ILE A 237 3.14 -1.16 2.16
CA ILE A 237 2.77 -2.31 3.00
C ILE A 237 1.25 -2.32 3.19
N VAL A 238 0.63 -3.47 2.92
CA VAL A 238 -0.84 -3.57 2.96
C VAL A 238 -1.36 -4.50 4.04
N ALA A 239 -0.76 -5.65 4.22
CA ALA A 239 -1.36 -6.65 5.11
C ALA A 239 -0.37 -7.67 5.62
N ILE A 240 -0.83 -8.38 6.65
CA ILE A 240 -0.20 -9.56 7.18
C ILE A 240 -1.08 -10.76 6.86
N ALA A 241 -0.44 -11.87 6.48
CA ALA A 241 -1.12 -13.14 6.43
C ALA A 241 -1.45 -13.60 7.87
N SER A 242 -2.71 -13.45 8.27
CA SER A 242 -3.24 -14.04 9.50
C SER A 242 -3.88 -15.38 9.15
N THR A 243 -3.31 -16.49 9.62
CA THR A 243 -3.82 -17.85 9.34
C THR A 243 -4.75 -18.40 10.45
N GLY A 244 -5.25 -17.55 11.34
CA GLY A 244 -6.01 -17.97 12.52
C GLY A 244 -7.46 -17.56 12.51
N SER A 245 -8.37 -18.54 12.65
CA SER A 245 -9.80 -18.35 12.90
C SER A 245 -10.15 -17.99 14.34
N ASP A 246 -9.17 -17.69 15.18
CA ASP A 246 -9.39 -17.34 16.59
C ASP A 246 -9.26 -15.82 16.79
N SER A 247 -10.41 -15.18 16.94
CA SER A 247 -10.63 -13.74 17.17
C SER A 247 -10.01 -13.17 18.48
N SER A 248 -9.05 -13.86 19.10
CA SER A 248 -8.45 -13.44 20.37
C SER A 248 -6.92 -13.36 20.40
N SER A 249 -6.22 -13.63 19.31
CA SER A 249 -4.77 -13.54 19.27
C SER A 249 -4.30 -12.57 18.20
N THR A 250 -3.63 -11.50 18.60
CA THR A 250 -2.86 -10.63 17.70
C THR A 250 -1.81 -11.49 17.01
N SER A 251 -2.03 -11.85 15.75
CA SER A 251 -1.07 -12.64 14.97
C SER A 251 0.15 -11.79 14.66
N GLY A 252 1.30 -12.17 15.19
CA GLY A 252 2.58 -11.63 14.76
C GLY A 252 2.95 -12.14 13.36
N SER A 253 3.92 -11.48 12.72
CA SER A 253 4.44 -11.90 11.42
C SER A 253 4.92 -13.36 11.44
N ILE A 254 4.45 -14.13 10.45
CA ILE A 254 4.90 -15.52 10.20
C ILE A 254 5.98 -15.60 9.11
N GLY A 255 6.61 -14.46 8.75
CA GLY A 255 7.58 -14.39 7.65
C GLY A 255 6.91 -14.27 6.27
N VAL A 256 5.68 -13.76 6.22
CA VAL A 256 4.98 -13.43 4.97
C VAL A 256 4.38 -12.04 5.12
N GLY A 257 4.90 -11.11 4.36
CA GLY A 257 4.41 -9.74 4.23
C GLY A 257 4.01 -9.44 2.79
N PHE A 258 3.09 -8.50 2.61
CA PHE A 258 2.62 -8.07 1.30
C PHE A 258 2.69 -6.55 1.17
N ALA A 259 3.03 -6.10 -0.03
CA ALA A 259 3.04 -4.68 -0.37
C ALA A 259 2.41 -4.47 -1.76
N ILE A 260 1.63 -3.42 -1.90
CA ILE A 260 1.12 -2.94 -3.18
C ILE A 260 2.30 -2.38 -3.97
N PRO A 261 2.55 -2.82 -5.22
CA PRO A 261 3.66 -2.35 -6.03
C PRO A 261 3.69 -0.82 -6.19
N SER A 262 4.88 -0.22 -6.14
CA SER A 262 5.04 1.26 -6.22
C SER A 262 4.45 1.84 -7.50
N ASP A 263 4.62 1.16 -8.66
CA ASP A 263 4.09 1.65 -9.93
C ASP A 263 2.56 1.80 -9.88
N LEU A 264 1.85 0.83 -9.28
CA LEU A 264 0.41 0.91 -9.05
C LEU A 264 0.07 1.97 -8.01
N ALA A 265 0.77 1.97 -6.87
CA ALA A 265 0.48 2.86 -5.75
C ALA A 265 0.65 4.33 -6.11
N LEU A 266 1.70 4.67 -6.88
CA LEU A 266 1.96 6.04 -7.33
C LEU A 266 0.95 6.49 -8.41
N ARG A 267 0.56 5.59 -9.35
CA ARG A 267 -0.49 5.90 -10.33
C ARG A 267 -1.81 6.24 -9.62
N VAL A 268 -2.24 5.38 -8.69
CA VAL A 268 -3.47 5.63 -7.92
C VAL A 268 -3.36 6.91 -7.09
N ALA A 269 -2.20 7.17 -6.48
CA ALA A 269 -1.99 8.40 -5.72
C ALA A 269 -2.10 9.65 -6.60
N GLU A 270 -1.58 9.63 -7.83
CA GLU A 270 -1.70 10.72 -8.80
C GLU A 270 -3.17 10.97 -9.19
N ASP A 271 -3.92 9.90 -9.48
CA ASP A 271 -5.35 9.97 -9.78
C ASP A 271 -6.11 10.59 -8.58
N LEU A 272 -5.85 10.11 -7.35
CA LEU A 272 -6.51 10.62 -6.14
C LEU A 272 -6.15 12.10 -5.85
N MET A 273 -4.90 12.51 -6.09
CA MET A 273 -4.50 13.92 -5.90
C MET A 273 -5.13 14.85 -6.93
N THR A 274 -5.36 14.37 -8.15
CA THR A 274 -5.83 15.19 -9.27
C THR A 274 -7.35 15.23 -9.35
N ASP A 275 -7.99 14.06 -9.27
CA ASP A 275 -9.42 13.89 -9.53
C ASP A 275 -10.22 13.47 -8.28
N GLY A 276 -9.53 13.12 -7.18
CA GLY A 276 -10.15 12.61 -5.95
C GLY A 276 -10.61 11.14 -6.04
N THR A 277 -10.53 10.53 -7.22
CA THR A 277 -10.92 9.14 -7.49
C THR A 277 -9.92 8.47 -8.42
N ALA A 278 -9.66 7.17 -8.22
CA ALA A 278 -8.77 6.41 -9.08
C ALA A 278 -9.53 5.70 -10.20
N SER A 279 -8.87 5.57 -11.36
CA SER A 279 -9.41 4.86 -12.52
C SER A 279 -8.96 3.40 -12.54
N HIS A 280 -9.93 2.48 -12.78
CA HIS A 280 -9.66 1.04 -12.84
C HIS A 280 -10.21 0.42 -14.12
N GLY A 281 -9.46 -0.54 -14.65
CA GLY A 281 -9.83 -1.29 -15.82
C GLY A 281 -10.92 -2.32 -15.54
N LEU A 282 -11.78 -2.55 -16.55
CA LEU A 282 -12.80 -3.60 -16.58
C LEU A 282 -12.62 -4.42 -17.84
N LEU A 283 -12.44 -5.74 -17.70
CA LEU A 283 -12.37 -6.65 -18.85
C LEU A 283 -13.77 -6.97 -19.40
N GLY A 284 -14.76 -7.06 -18.52
CA GLY A 284 -16.15 -7.36 -18.85
C GLY A 284 -16.40 -8.86 -19.03
N VAL A 285 -15.80 -9.67 -18.16
CA VAL A 285 -16.05 -11.11 -18.06
C VAL A 285 -16.28 -11.53 -16.62
N THR A 286 -17.04 -12.57 -16.40
CA THR A 286 -16.99 -13.31 -15.13
C THR A 286 -15.90 -14.37 -15.24
N VAL A 287 -15.18 -14.62 -14.15
CA VAL A 287 -14.07 -15.59 -14.13
C VAL A 287 -14.18 -16.52 -12.95
N GLY A 288 -13.71 -17.74 -13.14
CA GLY A 288 -13.55 -18.76 -12.09
C GLY A 288 -12.17 -19.40 -12.17
N ASN A 289 -11.80 -20.14 -11.13
CA ASN A 289 -10.54 -20.91 -11.17
C ASN A 289 -10.64 -22.09 -12.12
N ALA A 290 -9.60 -22.35 -12.89
CA ALA A 290 -9.52 -23.56 -13.68
C ALA A 290 -9.49 -24.80 -12.76
N SER A 291 -10.28 -25.81 -13.12
CA SER A 291 -10.36 -27.09 -12.41
C SER A 291 -10.00 -28.24 -13.33
N SER A 292 -9.85 -29.45 -12.78
CA SER A 292 -9.63 -30.67 -13.58
C SER A 292 -10.73 -30.92 -14.60
N ASP A 293 -11.94 -30.39 -14.38
CA ASP A 293 -13.10 -30.54 -15.27
C ASP A 293 -13.04 -29.55 -16.45
N THR A 294 -12.29 -28.47 -16.33
CA THR A 294 -12.13 -27.45 -17.37
C THR A 294 -10.87 -27.62 -18.21
N GLY A 295 -10.07 -28.64 -17.92
CA GLY A 295 -8.83 -28.97 -18.64
C GLY A 295 -7.62 -29.12 -17.73
N SER A 296 -6.43 -29.37 -18.31
CA SER A 296 -5.18 -29.54 -17.58
C SER A 296 -4.37 -28.23 -17.46
N THR A 297 -4.93 -27.10 -17.90
CA THR A 297 -4.22 -25.80 -17.93
C THR A 297 -4.58 -25.00 -16.70
N LEU A 298 -3.57 -24.54 -15.97
CA LEU A 298 -3.71 -23.62 -14.85
C LEU A 298 -4.07 -22.22 -15.40
N GLY A 299 -5.01 -21.52 -14.77
CA GLY A 299 -5.46 -20.21 -15.22
C GLY A 299 -6.83 -19.80 -14.67
N ALA A 300 -7.41 -18.75 -15.27
CA ALA A 300 -8.76 -18.29 -14.99
C ALA A 300 -9.71 -18.69 -16.14
N VAL A 301 -10.78 -19.38 -15.81
CA VAL A 301 -11.81 -19.78 -16.80
C VAL A 301 -12.80 -18.63 -16.98
N VAL A 302 -13.03 -18.24 -18.23
CA VAL A 302 -14.04 -17.25 -18.61
C VAL A 302 -15.42 -17.90 -18.52
N GLY A 303 -16.28 -17.34 -17.69
CA GLY A 303 -17.68 -17.70 -17.59
C GLY A 303 -18.52 -16.95 -18.62
N GLU A 304 -19.14 -15.85 -18.23
CA GLU A 304 -19.94 -14.99 -19.09
C GLU A 304 -19.09 -13.84 -19.65
N VAL A 305 -19.31 -13.46 -20.91
CA VAL A 305 -18.72 -12.28 -21.55
C VAL A 305 -19.80 -11.24 -21.70
N THR A 306 -19.58 -10.05 -21.14
CA THR A 306 -20.53 -8.93 -21.22
C THR A 306 -20.54 -8.36 -22.65
N PRO A 307 -21.70 -8.31 -23.34
CA PRO A 307 -21.79 -7.76 -24.69
C PRO A 307 -21.33 -6.29 -24.74
N GLY A 308 -20.50 -5.95 -25.72
CA GLY A 308 -19.94 -4.62 -25.90
C GLY A 308 -18.74 -4.27 -24.99
N SER A 309 -18.28 -5.19 -24.17
CA SER A 309 -17.08 -5.03 -23.34
C SER A 309 -15.80 -5.15 -24.17
N GLY A 310 -14.66 -4.83 -23.53
CA GLY A 310 -13.34 -5.04 -24.14
C GLY A 310 -13.08 -6.50 -24.50
N ALA A 311 -13.50 -7.43 -23.67
CA ALA A 311 -13.41 -8.87 -23.94
C ALA A 311 -14.24 -9.30 -25.15
N ASP A 312 -15.50 -8.83 -25.25
CA ASP A 312 -16.39 -9.13 -26.39
C ASP A 312 -15.79 -8.58 -27.69
N ALA A 313 -15.33 -7.33 -27.66
CA ALA A 313 -14.70 -6.69 -28.83
C ALA A 313 -13.39 -7.40 -29.28
N ALA A 314 -12.65 -7.97 -28.33
CA ALA A 314 -11.44 -8.74 -28.61
C ALA A 314 -11.72 -10.16 -29.11
N GLY A 315 -12.95 -10.69 -28.93
CA GLY A 315 -13.33 -12.03 -29.35
C GLY A 315 -13.03 -13.12 -28.32
N ILE A 316 -12.90 -12.74 -27.05
CA ILE A 316 -12.84 -13.68 -25.91
C ILE A 316 -14.21 -14.36 -25.77
N GLN A 317 -14.22 -15.63 -25.38
CA GLN A 317 -15.42 -16.46 -25.32
C GLN A 317 -15.54 -17.19 -23.99
N SER A 318 -16.77 -17.51 -23.61
CA SER A 318 -17.03 -18.40 -22.49
C SER A 318 -16.32 -19.74 -22.70
N GLY A 319 -15.66 -20.25 -21.65
CA GLY A 319 -14.87 -21.45 -21.68
C GLY A 319 -13.37 -21.25 -22.01
N ASP A 320 -12.95 -20.05 -22.43
CA ASP A 320 -11.53 -19.73 -22.56
C ASP A 320 -10.83 -19.84 -21.19
N VAL A 321 -9.61 -20.34 -21.18
CA VAL A 321 -8.76 -20.33 -19.98
C VAL A 321 -7.68 -19.26 -20.16
N ILE A 322 -7.79 -18.16 -19.41
CA ILE A 322 -6.82 -17.07 -19.41
C ILE A 322 -5.56 -17.56 -18.70
N THR A 323 -4.41 -17.52 -19.39
CA THR A 323 -3.12 -17.96 -18.88
C THR A 323 -2.09 -16.86 -18.75
N TYR A 324 -2.25 -15.77 -19.53
CA TYR A 324 -1.43 -14.57 -19.41
C TYR A 324 -2.29 -13.31 -19.62
N PHE A 325 -1.94 -12.26 -18.89
CA PHE A 325 -2.48 -10.92 -19.05
C PHE A 325 -1.34 -9.92 -18.93
N ASN A 326 -1.19 -9.02 -19.91
CA ASN A 326 -0.09 -8.05 -19.95
C ASN A 326 1.29 -8.70 -19.70
N GLU A 327 1.55 -9.84 -20.38
CA GLU A 327 2.76 -10.68 -20.24
C GLU A 327 2.95 -11.35 -18.87
N LEU A 328 2.07 -11.08 -17.88
CA LEU A 328 2.12 -11.69 -16.57
C LEU A 328 1.34 -13.01 -16.55
N PRO A 329 1.85 -14.07 -15.91
CA PRO A 329 1.15 -15.35 -15.82
C PRO A 329 -0.09 -15.21 -14.93
N ILE A 330 -1.19 -15.80 -15.38
CA ILE A 330 -2.45 -15.89 -14.65
C ILE A 330 -2.63 -17.34 -14.19
N THR A 331 -2.76 -17.54 -12.89
CA THR A 331 -2.91 -18.88 -12.28
C THR A 331 -4.28 -19.06 -11.63
N SER A 332 -5.03 -17.98 -11.42
CA SER A 332 -6.31 -17.97 -10.73
C SER A 332 -7.23 -16.83 -11.20
N ALA A 333 -8.50 -16.90 -10.83
CA ALA A 333 -9.46 -15.81 -11.01
C ALA A 333 -9.06 -14.54 -10.23
N THR A 334 -8.45 -14.72 -9.05
CA THR A 334 -7.92 -13.61 -8.25
C THR A 334 -6.82 -12.86 -9.00
N ASP A 335 -5.93 -13.56 -9.71
CA ASP A 335 -4.83 -12.93 -10.45
C ASP A 335 -5.36 -12.04 -11.58
N ILE A 336 -6.25 -12.57 -12.42
CA ILE A 336 -6.78 -11.76 -13.54
C ILE A 336 -7.59 -10.57 -13.03
N THR A 337 -8.40 -10.74 -11.98
CA THR A 337 -9.17 -9.65 -11.39
C THR A 337 -8.26 -8.54 -10.87
N ALA A 338 -7.22 -8.91 -10.11
CA ALA A 338 -6.26 -7.96 -9.56
C ALA A 338 -5.49 -7.23 -10.66
N GLN A 339 -4.99 -7.97 -11.67
CA GLN A 339 -4.18 -7.40 -12.74
C GLN A 339 -4.98 -6.48 -13.67
N VAL A 340 -6.23 -6.80 -13.96
CA VAL A 340 -7.13 -5.93 -14.75
C VAL A 340 -7.40 -4.62 -14.00
N ARG A 341 -7.73 -4.71 -12.72
CA ARG A 341 -8.03 -3.53 -11.86
C ARG A 341 -6.79 -2.66 -11.58
N ALA A 342 -5.59 -3.22 -11.67
CA ALA A 342 -4.34 -2.48 -11.52
C ALA A 342 -4.08 -1.50 -12.67
N LEU A 343 -4.67 -1.71 -13.84
CA LEU A 343 -4.56 -0.84 -14.99
C LEU A 343 -5.68 0.21 -14.99
N ALA A 344 -5.41 1.38 -15.55
CA ALA A 344 -6.44 2.41 -15.75
C ALA A 344 -7.46 2.00 -16.81
N ALA A 345 -8.68 2.53 -16.74
CA ALA A 345 -9.66 2.42 -17.80
C ALA A 345 -9.11 2.94 -19.13
N GLY A 346 -9.50 2.32 -20.24
CA GLY A 346 -9.02 2.67 -21.57
C GLY A 346 -7.62 2.13 -21.93
N THR A 347 -6.93 1.46 -21.00
CA THR A 347 -5.62 0.86 -21.28
C THR A 347 -5.77 -0.28 -22.29
N SER A 348 -4.93 -0.26 -23.33
CA SER A 348 -4.80 -1.36 -24.29
C SER A 348 -3.68 -2.30 -23.84
N THR A 349 -3.97 -3.59 -23.83
CA THR A 349 -3.05 -4.64 -23.37
C THR A 349 -3.31 -5.95 -24.10
N THR A 350 -2.53 -6.99 -23.80
CA THR A 350 -2.68 -8.32 -24.39
C THR A 350 -3.21 -9.32 -23.40
N ILE A 351 -4.04 -10.25 -23.89
CA ILE A 351 -4.53 -11.38 -23.13
C ILE A 351 -4.28 -12.67 -23.91
N THR A 352 -3.71 -13.67 -23.25
CA THR A 352 -3.48 -14.99 -23.84
C THR A 352 -4.40 -16.00 -23.18
N VAL A 353 -5.13 -16.72 -24.00
CA VAL A 353 -6.06 -17.76 -23.57
C VAL A 353 -5.75 -19.11 -24.21
N VAL A 354 -6.21 -20.18 -23.58
CA VAL A 354 -6.28 -21.51 -24.17
C VAL A 354 -7.72 -21.80 -24.49
N ARG A 355 -8.02 -22.05 -25.78
CA ARG A 355 -9.34 -22.43 -26.33
C ARG A 355 -9.16 -23.68 -27.18
N ASP A 356 -9.89 -24.76 -26.89
CA ASP A 356 -9.81 -26.03 -27.62
C ASP A 356 -8.35 -26.51 -27.81
N GLU A 357 -7.54 -26.48 -26.74
CA GLU A 357 -6.11 -26.81 -26.72
C GLU A 357 -5.20 -25.90 -27.57
N GLN A 358 -5.72 -24.81 -28.11
CA GLN A 358 -4.96 -23.82 -28.87
C GLN A 358 -4.67 -22.59 -28.03
N VAL A 359 -3.43 -22.11 -28.11
CA VAL A 359 -3.01 -20.84 -27.47
C VAL A 359 -3.35 -19.71 -28.43
N LEU A 360 -4.17 -18.77 -27.98
CA LEU A 360 -4.60 -17.58 -28.73
C LEU A 360 -4.23 -16.33 -27.92
N THR A 361 -3.75 -15.30 -28.61
CA THR A 361 -3.47 -13.99 -27.98
C THR A 361 -4.33 -12.92 -28.66
N PHE A 362 -4.94 -12.07 -27.85
CA PHE A 362 -5.82 -11.00 -28.26
C PHE A 362 -5.33 -9.67 -27.71
N ASP A 363 -5.43 -8.61 -28.52
CA ASP A 363 -5.36 -7.24 -28.04
C ASP A 363 -6.72 -6.84 -27.45
N VAL A 364 -6.70 -6.29 -26.26
CA VAL A 364 -7.90 -5.88 -25.54
C VAL A 364 -7.76 -4.47 -25.02
N THR A 365 -8.82 -3.67 -25.11
CA THR A 365 -8.92 -2.36 -24.47
C THR A 365 -9.87 -2.46 -23.30
N LEU A 366 -9.40 -2.10 -22.12
CA LEU A 366 -10.19 -2.20 -20.88
C LEU A 366 -11.28 -1.12 -20.85
N GLY A 367 -12.45 -1.49 -20.37
CA GLY A 367 -13.51 -0.55 -19.99
C GLY A 367 -13.20 0.13 -18.66
N SER A 368 -14.15 0.91 -18.16
CA SER A 368 -14.08 1.54 -16.82
C SER A 368 -14.88 0.71 -15.82
N LEU A 369 -14.27 0.43 -14.69
CA LEU A 369 -14.98 -0.04 -13.51
C LEU A 369 -15.51 1.22 -12.80
N GLU A 370 -16.84 1.39 -12.76
CA GLU A 370 -17.54 2.53 -12.12
C GLU A 370 -17.81 2.24 -10.64
#